data_95bb0ce88b5976d2b303bb43e2b0cdd8
#
_entry.id   95bb0ce88b5976d2b303bb43e2b0cdd8
#
_cell.length_a   1.000
_cell.length_b   1.000
_cell.length_c   1.000
_cell.angle_alpha   90.00
_cell.angle_beta   90.00
_cell.angle_gamma   90.00
#
_symmetry.space_group_name_H-M   'P 1'
#
loop_
_entity.id
_entity.type
_entity.pdbx_description
1 polymer ?
#
loop_
_entity_poly.entity_id
_entity_poly.type
_entity_poly.pdbx_seq_one_letter_code
_entity_poly.pdbx_strand_id
1 'polypeptide(L)'
;MLPTKIAVIGAGPMGLVCAYELLKAGYLVDLYEKDDRLGGMSATFDFDGLQIERYYHFICHTDYPLFKLLRELQLADKLQWRDTQMGFFYEGVLYPWGSPWQLLTFPKLSMIAKLRYGAHVFYTKSIRNWEKLDHINAIPWLKRWLGGKGYDMLWNYLFELKFYEYKENISAAWIGARIKRVALSRKNLFQESLGYLVGGSATLLQALEAQILTRGGQIYLTTGIDCLVTENQQVQGIQVNGELHRYN
;
A
#
# COMPACT_ATOMS: atom_id res chain seq x y z
N MET A 1 18.84 -23.95 -23.70
CA MET A 1 18.56 -24.22 -22.28
C MET A 1 17.05 -24.14 -22.09
N LEU A 2 16.47 -25.02 -21.30
CA LEU A 2 15.07 -24.89 -20.91
C LEU A 2 14.91 -23.63 -20.07
N PRO A 3 13.81 -22.87 -20.22
CA PRO A 3 13.60 -21.66 -19.43
C PRO A 3 13.51 -22.02 -17.94
N THR A 4 14.15 -21.21 -17.09
CA THR A 4 14.10 -21.37 -15.63
C THR A 4 12.66 -21.24 -15.15
N LYS A 5 12.23 -22.18 -14.29
CA LYS A 5 10.90 -22.17 -13.69
C LYS A 5 10.95 -21.59 -12.28
N ILE A 6 10.05 -20.65 -11.97
CA ILE A 6 10.03 -19.89 -10.71
C ILE A 6 8.68 -20.07 -10.03
N ALA A 7 8.68 -20.37 -8.73
CA ALA A 7 7.50 -20.30 -7.90
C ALA A 7 7.34 -18.88 -7.31
N VAL A 8 6.17 -18.30 -7.49
CA VAL A 8 5.76 -17.08 -6.79
C VAL A 8 4.73 -17.46 -5.73
N ILE A 9 4.95 -17.04 -4.48
CA ILE A 9 4.11 -17.40 -3.34
C ILE A 9 3.30 -16.20 -2.89
N GLY A 10 1.97 -16.33 -2.98
CA GLY A 10 1.01 -15.28 -2.68
C GLY A 10 0.58 -14.48 -3.91
N ALA A 11 -0.71 -14.51 -4.23
CA ALA A 11 -1.29 -13.79 -5.36
C ALA A 11 -1.94 -12.44 -4.93
N GLY A 12 -1.37 -11.76 -3.96
CA GLY A 12 -1.62 -10.34 -3.73
C GLY A 12 -1.08 -9.49 -4.89
N PRO A 13 -1.35 -8.17 -4.93
CA PRO A 13 -0.90 -7.31 -6.03
C PRO A 13 0.60 -7.41 -6.32
N MET A 14 1.42 -7.54 -5.28
CA MET A 14 2.88 -7.68 -5.42
C MET A 14 3.26 -8.99 -6.12
N GLY A 15 2.69 -10.13 -5.70
CA GLY A 15 2.97 -11.42 -6.33
C GLY A 15 2.47 -11.49 -7.77
N LEU A 16 1.28 -10.94 -8.05
CA LEU A 16 0.76 -10.86 -9.42
C LEU A 16 1.66 -10.02 -10.34
N VAL A 17 2.13 -8.86 -9.88
CA VAL A 17 3.07 -8.03 -10.67
C VAL A 17 4.41 -8.73 -10.82
N CYS A 18 4.92 -9.39 -9.79
CA CYS A 18 6.14 -10.18 -9.86
C CYS A 18 6.02 -11.30 -10.90
N ALA A 19 4.95 -12.09 -10.87
CA ALA A 19 4.69 -13.15 -11.84
C ALA A 19 4.60 -12.60 -13.27
N TYR A 20 3.88 -11.49 -13.46
CA TYR A 20 3.76 -10.82 -14.75
C TYR A 20 5.12 -10.36 -15.31
N GLU A 21 5.95 -9.72 -14.49
CA GLU A 21 7.28 -9.25 -14.91
C GLU A 21 8.25 -10.42 -15.19
N LEU A 22 8.20 -11.49 -14.40
CA LEU A 22 9.00 -12.70 -14.65
C LEU A 22 8.62 -13.36 -15.97
N LEU A 23 7.33 -13.49 -16.28
CA LEU A 23 6.86 -14.02 -17.56
C LEU A 23 7.29 -13.14 -18.73
N LYS A 24 7.26 -11.81 -18.59
CA LYS A 24 7.81 -10.87 -19.61
C LYS A 24 9.30 -11.08 -19.82
N ALA A 25 10.03 -11.45 -18.79
CA ALA A 25 11.47 -11.73 -18.87
C ALA A 25 11.79 -13.11 -19.43
N GLY A 26 10.76 -13.93 -19.77
CA GLY A 26 10.92 -15.25 -20.40
C GLY A 26 11.07 -16.41 -19.43
N TYR A 27 10.82 -16.20 -18.14
CA TYR A 27 10.75 -17.28 -17.16
C TYR A 27 9.41 -18.04 -17.26
N LEU A 28 9.38 -19.29 -16.83
CA LEU A 28 8.16 -20.02 -16.53
C LEU A 28 7.76 -19.73 -15.08
N VAL A 29 6.46 -19.51 -14.82
CA VAL A 29 6.00 -19.10 -13.49
C VAL A 29 4.82 -19.93 -13.03
N ASP A 30 4.95 -20.47 -11.83
CA ASP A 30 3.85 -21.03 -11.04
C ASP A 30 3.54 -20.06 -9.88
N LEU A 31 2.32 -19.58 -9.81
CA LEU A 31 1.84 -18.66 -8.76
C LEU A 31 0.91 -19.42 -7.81
N TYR A 32 1.27 -19.46 -6.53
CA TYR A 32 0.54 -20.17 -5.48
C TYR A 32 -0.18 -19.19 -4.56
N GLU A 33 -1.46 -19.46 -4.31
CA GLU A 33 -2.29 -18.65 -3.39
C GLU A 33 -3.14 -19.57 -2.50
N LYS A 34 -3.09 -19.33 -1.19
CA LYS A 34 -3.86 -20.11 -0.22
C LYS A 34 -5.34 -19.75 -0.18
N ASP A 35 -5.70 -18.51 -0.55
CA ASP A 35 -7.08 -18.06 -0.63
C ASP A 35 -7.78 -18.64 -1.87
N ASP A 36 -9.10 -18.64 -1.87
CA ASP A 36 -9.94 -19.05 -2.99
C ASP A 36 -9.96 -18.03 -4.15
N ARG A 37 -9.30 -16.90 -3.97
CA ARG A 37 -9.27 -15.77 -4.90
C ARG A 37 -7.96 -15.00 -4.89
N LEU A 38 -7.70 -14.30 -6.00
CA LEU A 38 -6.56 -13.40 -6.15
C LEU A 38 -6.77 -12.08 -5.39
N GLY A 39 -5.68 -11.40 -5.11
CA GLY A 39 -5.68 -10.00 -4.67
C GLY A 39 -5.28 -9.77 -3.22
N GLY A 40 -5.25 -10.79 -2.35
CA GLY A 40 -4.85 -10.63 -0.95
C GLY A 40 -5.62 -9.50 -0.25
N MET A 41 -4.90 -8.45 0.18
CA MET A 41 -5.50 -7.27 0.83
C MET A 41 -6.35 -6.42 -0.15
N SER A 42 -6.11 -6.52 -1.45
CA SER A 42 -6.88 -5.82 -2.50
C SER A 42 -7.99 -6.68 -3.10
N ALA A 43 -8.19 -7.90 -2.58
CA ALA A 43 -9.29 -8.76 -3.01
C ALA A 43 -10.64 -8.13 -2.67
N THR A 44 -11.63 -8.47 -3.48
CA THR A 44 -13.03 -8.06 -3.26
C THR A 44 -13.87 -9.20 -2.71
N PHE A 45 -14.99 -8.86 -2.12
CA PHE A 45 -16.04 -9.78 -1.73
C PHE A 45 -17.41 -9.22 -2.14
N ASP A 46 -18.37 -10.10 -2.32
CA ASP A 46 -19.74 -9.71 -2.60
C ASP A 46 -20.46 -9.30 -1.30
N PHE A 47 -21.10 -8.15 -1.35
CA PHE A 47 -21.97 -7.64 -0.30
C PHE A 47 -23.29 -7.19 -0.95
N ASP A 48 -24.30 -8.03 -0.88
CA ASP A 48 -25.63 -7.80 -1.47
C ASP A 48 -25.59 -7.38 -2.96
N GLY A 49 -24.74 -8.07 -3.76
CA GLY A 49 -24.55 -7.79 -5.18
C GLY A 49 -23.57 -6.66 -5.50
N LEU A 50 -22.98 -6.04 -4.49
CA LEU A 50 -21.92 -5.05 -4.64
C LEU A 50 -20.55 -5.68 -4.40
N GLN A 51 -19.64 -5.53 -5.33
CA GLN A 51 -18.24 -5.92 -5.13
C GLN A 51 -17.52 -4.86 -4.32
N ILE A 52 -17.21 -5.20 -3.06
CA ILE A 52 -16.52 -4.30 -2.12
C ILE A 52 -15.10 -4.81 -1.89
N GLU A 53 -14.11 -3.91 -1.87
CA GLU A 53 -12.74 -4.25 -1.53
C GLU A 53 -12.63 -4.60 -0.03
N ARG A 54 -11.79 -5.60 0.31
CA ARG A 54 -11.51 -5.97 1.72
C ARG A 54 -10.98 -4.77 2.52
N TYR A 55 -10.21 -3.92 1.88
CA TYR A 55 -9.68 -2.68 2.44
C TYR A 55 -9.71 -1.59 1.39
N TYR A 56 -9.92 -0.35 1.81
CA TYR A 56 -9.91 0.80 0.90
C TYR A 56 -8.52 1.02 0.29
N HIS A 57 -8.48 1.27 -1.00
CA HIS A 57 -7.28 1.63 -1.73
C HIS A 57 -7.51 2.93 -2.48
N PHE A 58 -6.51 3.80 -2.45
CA PHE A 58 -6.49 5.02 -3.23
C PHE A 58 -5.13 5.19 -3.91
N ILE A 59 -5.14 5.88 -5.03
CA ILE A 59 -3.98 6.14 -5.87
C ILE A 59 -3.57 7.58 -5.69
N CYS A 60 -2.27 7.82 -5.49
CA CYS A 60 -1.69 9.16 -5.37
C CYS A 60 -1.02 9.58 -6.68
N HIS A 61 -0.93 10.89 -6.91
CA HIS A 61 -0.24 11.44 -8.10
C HIS A 61 1.25 11.06 -8.18
N THR A 62 1.82 10.51 -7.12
CA THR A 62 3.22 10.06 -7.04
C THR A 62 3.42 8.57 -7.33
N ASP A 63 2.36 7.82 -7.64
CA ASP A 63 2.42 6.36 -7.83
C ASP A 63 2.84 6.02 -9.28
N TYR A 64 3.96 6.59 -9.73
CA TYR A 64 4.48 6.44 -11.11
C TYR A 64 4.65 4.99 -11.59
N PRO A 65 5.14 4.03 -10.75
CA PRO A 65 5.21 2.64 -11.17
C PRO A 65 3.85 2.05 -11.52
N LEU A 66 2.80 2.40 -10.76
CA LEU A 66 1.43 1.98 -11.06
C LEU A 66 0.95 2.57 -12.40
N PHE A 67 1.24 3.84 -12.67
CA PHE A 67 0.84 4.46 -13.95
C PHE A 67 1.52 3.80 -15.15
N LYS A 68 2.78 3.36 -14.99
CA LYS A 68 3.46 2.57 -16.02
C LYS A 68 2.73 1.25 -16.23
N LEU A 69 2.44 0.52 -15.18
CA LEU A 69 1.73 -0.77 -15.24
C LEU A 69 0.34 -0.61 -15.87
N LEU A 70 -0.43 0.41 -15.48
CA LEU A 70 -1.76 0.66 -16.05
C LEU A 70 -1.69 0.92 -17.56
N ARG A 71 -0.67 1.64 -18.06
CA ARG A 71 -0.46 1.83 -19.50
C ARG A 71 -0.13 0.52 -20.20
N GLU A 72 0.75 -0.30 -19.63
CA GLU A 72 1.11 -1.62 -20.17
C GLU A 72 -0.10 -2.57 -20.26
N LEU A 73 -0.97 -2.51 -19.27
CA LEU A 73 -2.20 -3.32 -19.21
C LEU A 73 -3.38 -2.69 -19.96
N GLN A 74 -3.19 -1.54 -20.62
CA GLN A 74 -4.24 -0.79 -21.33
C GLN A 74 -5.41 -0.35 -20.42
N LEU A 75 -5.11 -0.02 -19.16
CA LEU A 75 -6.08 0.41 -18.15
C LEU A 75 -5.94 1.90 -17.78
N ALA A 76 -5.15 2.67 -18.50
CA ALA A 76 -4.89 4.07 -18.16
C ALA A 76 -6.15 4.95 -18.20
N ASP A 77 -7.10 4.63 -19.08
CA ASP A 77 -8.40 5.27 -19.20
C ASP A 77 -9.36 4.96 -18.05
N LYS A 78 -9.12 3.87 -17.32
CA LYS A 78 -9.90 3.47 -16.14
C LYS A 78 -9.51 4.26 -14.88
N LEU A 79 -8.36 4.95 -14.88
CA LEU A 79 -7.93 5.77 -13.74
C LEU A 79 -8.72 7.08 -13.71
N GLN A 80 -9.46 7.27 -12.63
CA GLN A 80 -10.25 8.46 -12.37
C GLN A 80 -9.70 9.21 -11.16
N TRP A 81 -9.67 10.54 -11.23
CA TRP A 81 -9.27 11.41 -10.14
C TRP A 81 -10.48 12.10 -9.52
N ARG A 82 -10.55 12.13 -8.20
CA ARG A 82 -11.60 12.79 -7.45
C ARG A 82 -11.01 13.73 -6.42
N ASP A 83 -11.60 14.90 -6.30
CA ASP A 83 -11.32 15.82 -5.22
C ASP A 83 -11.88 15.23 -3.92
N THR A 84 -11.04 15.14 -2.89
CA THR A 84 -11.41 14.54 -1.61
C THR A 84 -11.68 15.61 -0.56
N GLN A 85 -12.60 15.31 0.33
CA GLN A 85 -12.87 16.09 1.53
C GLN A 85 -12.58 15.21 2.75
N MET A 86 -11.66 15.66 3.59
CA MET A 86 -11.36 14.97 4.84
C MET A 86 -12.04 15.67 6.01
N GLY A 87 -12.47 14.89 6.99
CA GLY A 87 -12.96 15.36 8.27
C GLY A 87 -12.14 14.79 9.41
N PHE A 88 -11.99 15.56 10.47
CA PHE A 88 -11.40 15.15 11.73
C PHE A 88 -12.50 15.09 12.78
N PHE A 89 -12.89 13.88 13.17
CA PHE A 89 -13.91 13.68 14.21
C PHE A 89 -13.26 13.73 15.59
N TYR A 90 -13.71 14.63 16.45
CA TYR A 90 -13.19 14.78 17.79
C TYR A 90 -14.28 15.29 18.76
N GLU A 91 -14.45 14.62 19.91
CA GLU A 91 -15.43 14.96 20.94
C GLU A 91 -16.86 15.20 20.39
N GLY A 92 -17.32 14.32 19.50
CA GLY A 92 -18.66 14.39 18.92
C GLY A 92 -18.82 15.39 17.78
N VAL A 93 -17.75 16.13 17.40
CA VAL A 93 -17.77 17.15 16.35
C VAL A 93 -16.90 16.73 15.17
N LEU A 94 -17.44 16.87 13.95
CA LEU A 94 -16.69 16.66 12.71
C LEU A 94 -16.13 18.01 12.23
N TYR A 95 -14.82 18.16 12.32
CA TYR A 95 -14.11 19.36 11.84
C TYR A 95 -13.61 19.14 10.41
N PRO A 96 -13.70 20.14 9.52
CA PRO A 96 -13.03 20.10 8.22
C PRO A 96 -11.52 19.92 8.41
N TRP A 97 -10.91 19.03 7.61
CA TRP A 97 -9.49 18.70 7.71
C TRP A 97 -8.87 18.51 6.33
N GLY A 98 -7.54 18.71 6.23
CA GLY A 98 -6.78 18.39 5.04
C GLY A 98 -6.19 19.57 4.29
N SER A 99 -6.53 20.81 4.60
CA SER A 99 -5.92 22.01 4.01
C SER A 99 -5.17 22.86 5.05
N PRO A 100 -4.20 23.73 4.63
CA PRO A 100 -3.53 24.64 5.53
C PRO A 100 -4.50 25.56 6.28
N TRP A 101 -5.56 26.04 5.62
CA TRP A 101 -6.57 26.88 6.24
C TRP A 101 -7.33 26.13 7.33
N GLN A 102 -7.77 24.92 7.05
CA GLN A 102 -8.46 24.06 8.02
C GLN A 102 -7.58 23.74 9.24
N LEU A 103 -6.27 23.52 9.04
CA LEU A 103 -5.33 23.38 10.13
C LEU A 103 -5.25 24.66 10.98
N LEU A 104 -5.14 25.83 10.35
CA LEU A 104 -5.06 27.12 11.06
C LEU A 104 -6.33 27.42 11.86
N THR A 105 -7.49 27.10 11.32
CA THR A 105 -8.79 27.33 11.98
C THR A 105 -9.20 26.24 12.96
N PHE A 106 -8.49 25.10 13.02
CA PHE A 106 -8.82 23.98 13.91
C PHE A 106 -8.71 24.41 15.39
N PRO A 107 -9.81 24.36 16.18
CA PRO A 107 -9.84 25.02 17.51
C PRO A 107 -9.12 24.21 18.61
N LYS A 108 -8.86 22.92 18.40
CA LYS A 108 -8.34 22.01 19.44
C LYS A 108 -6.80 21.95 19.49
N LEU A 109 -6.10 22.68 18.64
CA LEU A 109 -4.64 22.80 18.64
C LEU A 109 -4.20 24.23 18.92
N SER A 110 -3.13 24.38 19.73
CA SER A 110 -2.48 25.67 19.90
C SER A 110 -1.83 26.14 18.60
N MET A 111 -1.66 27.44 18.41
CA MET A 111 -0.99 27.99 17.23
C MET A 111 0.42 27.45 17.06
N ILE A 112 1.16 27.28 18.16
CA ILE A 112 2.51 26.68 18.13
C ILE A 112 2.46 25.24 17.57
N ALA A 113 1.50 24.41 18.00
CA ALA A 113 1.36 23.05 17.50
C ALA A 113 1.01 23.02 16.00
N LYS A 114 0.17 23.94 15.52
CA LYS A 114 -0.19 24.11 14.11
C LYS A 114 1.02 24.49 13.26
N LEU A 115 1.83 25.44 13.70
CA LEU A 115 3.05 25.84 13.00
C LEU A 115 4.07 24.70 12.96
N ARG A 116 4.26 24.00 14.08
CA ARG A 116 5.15 22.82 14.15
C ARG A 116 4.68 21.71 13.23
N TYR A 117 3.38 21.44 13.15
CA TYR A 117 2.83 20.45 12.22
C TYR A 117 3.07 20.86 10.75
N GLY A 118 2.81 22.11 10.41
CA GLY A 118 3.12 22.64 9.07
C GLY A 118 4.61 22.49 8.73
N ALA A 119 5.51 22.91 9.62
CA ALA A 119 6.96 22.76 9.45
C ALA A 119 7.36 21.28 9.28
N HIS A 120 6.76 20.38 10.06
CA HIS A 120 6.99 18.94 9.94
C HIS A 120 6.59 18.39 8.56
N VAL A 121 5.42 18.78 8.03
CA VAL A 121 4.99 18.37 6.68
C VAL A 121 5.95 18.91 5.62
N PHE A 122 6.40 20.17 5.71
CA PHE A 122 7.38 20.74 4.78
C PHE A 122 8.73 20.00 4.85
N TYR A 123 9.24 19.75 6.04
CA TYR A 123 10.45 18.97 6.24
C TYR A 123 10.31 17.58 5.62
N THR A 124 9.22 16.90 5.88
CA THR A 124 8.97 15.54 5.38
C THR A 124 8.94 15.50 3.85
N LYS A 125 8.37 16.52 3.20
CA LYS A 125 8.39 16.64 1.73
C LYS A 125 9.79 16.75 1.15
N SER A 126 10.74 17.36 1.86
CA SER A 126 12.13 17.55 1.42
C SER A 126 13.01 16.30 1.55
N ILE A 127 12.60 15.32 2.36
CA ILE A 127 13.38 14.11 2.60
C ILE A 127 13.53 13.30 1.31
N ARG A 128 14.77 12.98 0.94
CA ARG A 128 15.12 12.12 -0.21
C ARG A 128 15.62 10.75 0.22
N ASN A 129 16.40 10.69 1.30
CA ASN A 129 16.92 9.44 1.88
C ASN A 129 16.24 9.17 3.23
N TRP A 130 15.63 8.01 3.36
CA TRP A 130 14.88 7.58 4.54
C TRP A 130 15.66 6.70 5.49
N GLU A 131 16.81 6.21 5.07
CA GLU A 131 17.61 5.22 5.79
C GLU A 131 17.84 5.60 7.26
N LYS A 132 18.28 6.85 7.51
CA LYS A 132 18.50 7.34 8.88
C LYS A 132 17.23 7.35 9.74
N LEU A 133 16.08 7.58 9.13
CA LEU A 133 14.79 7.62 9.82
C LEU A 133 14.19 6.22 10.01
N ASP A 134 14.65 5.23 9.27
CA ASP A 134 14.18 3.86 9.41
C ASP A 134 14.61 3.21 10.74
N HIS A 135 15.73 3.67 11.30
CA HIS A 135 16.22 3.26 12.61
C HIS A 135 15.66 4.07 13.79
N ILE A 136 14.73 5.00 13.53
CA ILE A 136 14.11 5.86 14.55
C ILE A 136 12.63 5.49 14.69
N ASN A 137 12.17 5.29 15.93
CA ASN A 137 10.76 5.03 16.18
C ASN A 137 9.90 6.27 15.86
N ALA A 138 8.74 6.03 15.25
CA ALA A 138 7.84 7.08 14.80
C ALA A 138 7.28 7.94 15.94
N ILE A 139 6.91 7.34 17.07
CA ILE A 139 6.27 8.06 18.19
C ILE A 139 7.21 9.12 18.77
N PRO A 140 8.46 8.82 19.20
CA PRO A 140 9.41 9.84 19.66
C PRO A 140 9.68 10.91 18.60
N TRP A 141 9.80 10.51 17.32
CA TRP A 141 10.04 11.44 16.23
C TRP A 141 8.87 12.41 16.03
N LEU A 142 7.62 11.92 16.02
CA LEU A 142 6.42 12.76 15.94
C LEU A 142 6.28 13.69 17.16
N LYS A 143 6.52 13.18 18.39
CA LYS A 143 6.48 13.99 19.61
C LYS A 143 7.54 15.10 19.58
N ARG A 144 8.72 14.85 19.04
CA ARG A 144 9.77 15.88 18.87
C ARG A 144 9.30 17.01 17.94
N TRP A 145 8.59 16.70 16.88
CA TRP A 145 8.06 17.69 15.94
C TRP A 145 6.82 18.40 16.48
N LEU A 146 5.85 17.68 17.00
CA LEU A 146 4.52 18.21 17.32
C LEU A 146 4.35 18.61 18.78
N GLY A 147 5.24 18.16 19.65
CA GLY A 147 5.03 18.18 21.10
C GLY A 147 4.06 17.07 21.52
N GLY A 148 4.04 16.74 22.84
CA GLY A 148 3.19 15.67 23.36
C GLY A 148 1.71 15.90 23.03
N LYS A 149 1.17 17.06 23.37
CA LYS A 149 -0.26 17.39 23.11
C LYS A 149 -0.62 17.35 21.62
N GLY A 150 0.29 17.80 20.73
CA GLY A 150 0.05 17.71 19.28
C GLY A 150 0.05 16.29 18.76
N TYR A 151 0.96 15.44 19.24
CA TYR A 151 0.97 14.03 18.94
C TYR A 151 -0.31 13.34 19.44
N ASP A 152 -0.67 13.54 20.71
CA ASP A 152 -1.82 12.89 21.32
C ASP A 152 -3.12 13.24 20.57
N MET A 153 -3.25 14.50 20.13
CA MET A 153 -4.41 14.96 19.35
C MET A 153 -4.46 14.33 17.94
N LEU A 154 -3.35 14.36 17.21
CA LEU A 154 -3.37 14.08 15.76
C LEU A 154 -3.02 12.63 15.39
N TRP A 155 -2.25 11.95 16.24
CA TRP A 155 -1.64 10.68 15.86
C TRP A 155 -1.90 9.53 16.83
N ASN A 156 -2.10 9.80 18.13
CA ASN A 156 -2.19 8.75 19.13
C ASN A 156 -3.28 7.72 18.79
N TYR A 157 -4.49 8.18 18.50
CA TYR A 157 -5.59 7.28 18.14
C TYR A 157 -5.31 6.46 16.87
N LEU A 158 -4.66 7.07 15.88
CA LEU A 158 -4.26 6.34 14.67
C LEU A 158 -3.27 5.22 15.01
N PHE A 159 -2.29 5.50 15.86
CA PHE A 159 -1.30 4.51 16.29
C PHE A 159 -1.94 3.40 17.12
N GLU A 160 -2.81 3.74 18.06
CA GLU A 160 -3.56 2.78 18.88
C GLU A 160 -4.43 1.84 18.01
N LEU A 161 -5.25 2.41 17.13
CA LEU A 161 -6.23 1.65 16.35
C LEU A 161 -5.62 0.91 15.16
N LYS A 162 -4.53 1.42 14.59
CA LYS A 162 -3.95 0.84 13.37
C LYS A 162 -2.83 -0.17 13.67
N PHE A 163 -2.04 0.06 14.71
CA PHE A 163 -0.84 -0.71 14.96
C PHE A 163 -0.89 -1.53 16.24
N TYR A 164 -1.86 -1.27 17.13
CA TYR A 164 -2.04 -2.01 18.38
C TYR A 164 -0.72 -2.18 19.16
N GLU A 165 -0.34 -3.42 19.44
CA GLU A 165 0.89 -3.81 20.13
C GLU A 165 2.18 -3.43 19.37
N TYR A 166 2.10 -3.28 18.05
CA TYR A 166 3.27 -2.91 17.21
C TYR A 166 3.51 -1.41 17.11
N LYS A 167 2.69 -0.56 17.73
CA LYS A 167 2.78 0.90 17.62
C LYS A 167 4.14 1.47 17.95
N GLU A 168 4.85 0.89 18.93
CA GLU A 168 6.19 1.32 19.35
C GLU A 168 7.30 0.90 18.36
N ASN A 169 7.00 -0.04 17.45
CA ASN A 169 7.96 -0.57 16.48
C ASN A 169 7.83 0.04 15.08
N ILE A 170 6.97 1.05 14.91
CA ILE A 170 6.81 1.73 13.62
C ILE A 170 7.96 2.70 13.39
N SER A 171 8.64 2.60 12.23
CA SER A 171 9.73 3.50 11.88
C SER A 171 9.23 4.90 11.50
N ALA A 172 10.05 5.92 11.81
CA ALA A 172 9.80 7.29 11.39
C ALA A 172 9.84 7.43 9.87
N ALA A 173 10.63 6.60 9.17
CA ALA A 173 10.66 6.55 7.72
C ALA A 173 9.32 6.14 7.14
N TRP A 174 8.68 5.11 7.71
CA TRP A 174 7.38 4.64 7.23
C TRP A 174 6.30 5.72 7.32
N ILE A 175 6.16 6.34 8.49
CA ILE A 175 5.17 7.41 8.72
C ILE A 175 5.49 8.66 7.86
N GLY A 176 6.78 9.04 7.81
CA GLY A 176 7.23 10.17 7.01
C GLY A 176 6.96 9.98 5.51
N ALA A 177 7.25 8.79 4.97
CA ALA A 177 6.95 8.47 3.57
C ALA A 177 5.45 8.56 3.27
N ARG A 178 4.58 8.12 4.19
CA ARG A 178 3.12 8.26 4.08
C ARG A 178 2.68 9.73 4.07
N ILE A 179 3.20 10.53 5.00
CA ILE A 179 2.92 11.97 5.05
C ILE A 179 3.36 12.63 3.72
N LYS A 180 4.56 12.33 3.24
CA LYS A 180 5.07 12.86 1.98
C LYS A 180 4.20 12.47 0.79
N ARG A 181 3.82 11.19 0.68
CA ARG A 181 2.99 10.67 -0.41
C ARG A 181 1.65 11.41 -0.49
N VAL A 182 0.94 11.53 0.64
CA VAL A 182 -0.34 12.26 0.71
C VAL A 182 -0.14 13.76 0.47
N ALA A 183 0.89 14.38 1.07
CA ALA A 183 1.18 15.80 0.91
C ALA A 183 1.58 16.19 -0.53
N LEU A 184 2.05 15.23 -1.34
CA LEU A 184 2.35 15.42 -2.77
C LEU A 184 1.18 15.04 -3.68
N SER A 185 0.16 14.35 -3.17
CA SER A 185 -1.05 13.98 -3.92
C SER A 185 -2.09 15.10 -3.85
N ARG A 186 -1.72 16.28 -4.36
CA ARG A 186 -2.54 17.47 -4.33
C ARG A 186 -2.61 18.13 -5.70
N LYS A 187 -3.81 18.59 -6.05
CA LYS A 187 -4.06 19.42 -7.22
C LYS A 187 -3.48 20.84 -7.02
N ASN A 188 -3.59 21.34 -5.77
CA ASN A 188 -3.01 22.61 -5.29
C ASN A 188 -2.88 22.57 -3.75
N LEU A 189 -2.45 23.68 -3.12
CA LEU A 189 -2.26 23.73 -1.67
C LEU A 189 -3.54 23.45 -0.84
N PHE A 190 -4.71 23.70 -1.41
CA PHE A 190 -5.99 23.61 -0.71
C PHE A 190 -6.81 22.38 -1.08
N GLN A 191 -6.49 21.74 -2.22
CA GLN A 191 -7.29 20.65 -2.77
C GLN A 191 -6.48 19.38 -2.91
N GLU A 192 -6.81 18.39 -2.11
CA GLU A 192 -6.33 17.01 -2.28
C GLU A 192 -7.10 16.32 -3.42
N SER A 193 -6.40 15.46 -4.15
CA SER A 193 -7.00 14.66 -5.20
C SER A 193 -6.44 13.26 -5.11
N LEU A 194 -7.32 12.28 -5.04
CA LEU A 194 -6.98 10.86 -5.00
C LEU A 194 -7.58 10.14 -6.19
N GLY A 195 -6.84 9.15 -6.69
CA GLY A 195 -7.25 8.33 -7.81
C GLY A 195 -7.89 7.02 -7.37
N TYR A 196 -8.76 6.49 -8.22
CA TYR A 196 -9.29 5.14 -8.14
C TYR A 196 -9.46 4.56 -9.54
N LEU A 197 -9.52 3.24 -9.65
CA LEU A 197 -9.83 2.58 -10.90
C LEU A 197 -11.34 2.36 -11.01
N VAL A 198 -11.90 2.61 -12.18
CA VAL A 198 -13.28 2.23 -12.47
C VAL A 198 -13.39 0.71 -12.39
N GLY A 199 -14.29 0.20 -11.55
CA GLY A 199 -14.40 -1.21 -11.20
C GLY A 199 -13.51 -1.65 -10.02
N GLY A 200 -12.85 -0.69 -9.33
CA GLY A 200 -12.03 -0.95 -8.16
C GLY A 200 -10.71 -1.67 -8.48
N SER A 201 -10.07 -2.19 -7.43
CA SER A 201 -8.84 -2.99 -7.57
C SER A 201 -9.04 -4.27 -8.38
N ALA A 202 -10.25 -4.81 -8.41
CA ALA A 202 -10.59 -5.98 -9.22
C ALA A 202 -10.22 -5.81 -10.70
N THR A 203 -10.38 -4.60 -11.25
CA THR A 203 -9.99 -4.29 -12.64
C THR A 203 -8.51 -4.54 -12.90
N LEU A 204 -7.64 -4.13 -11.99
CA LEU A 204 -6.19 -4.38 -12.10
C LEU A 204 -5.86 -5.86 -11.90
N LEU A 205 -6.45 -6.49 -10.89
CA LEU A 205 -6.19 -7.90 -10.55
C LEU A 205 -6.57 -8.82 -11.70
N GLN A 206 -7.76 -8.64 -12.30
CA GLN A 206 -8.23 -9.42 -13.45
C GLN A 206 -7.35 -9.21 -14.69
N ALA A 207 -6.90 -8.01 -14.95
CA ALA A 207 -6.00 -7.74 -16.06
C ALA A 207 -4.64 -8.42 -15.88
N LEU A 208 -4.09 -8.42 -14.66
CA LEU A 208 -2.85 -9.14 -14.34
C LEU A 208 -3.04 -10.65 -14.48
N GLU A 209 -4.12 -11.21 -13.95
CA GLU A 209 -4.47 -12.62 -14.10
C GLU A 209 -4.52 -13.03 -15.58
N ALA A 210 -5.27 -12.30 -16.39
CA ALA A 210 -5.38 -12.56 -17.81
C ALA A 210 -4.03 -12.51 -18.52
N GLN A 211 -3.17 -11.57 -18.19
CA GLN A 211 -1.82 -11.47 -18.75
C GLN A 211 -0.91 -12.62 -18.30
N ILE A 212 -0.99 -13.05 -17.05
CA ILE A 212 -0.23 -14.20 -16.54
C ILE A 212 -0.63 -15.47 -17.29
N LEU A 213 -1.92 -15.75 -17.40
CA LEU A 213 -2.43 -16.95 -18.09
C LEU A 213 -2.10 -16.93 -19.58
N THR A 214 -2.30 -15.81 -20.26
CA THR A 214 -1.99 -15.64 -21.69
C THR A 214 -0.50 -15.87 -22.00
N ARG A 215 0.39 -15.58 -21.06
CA ARG A 215 1.85 -15.79 -21.18
C ARG A 215 2.29 -17.17 -20.73
N GLY A 216 1.35 -18.08 -20.43
CA GLY A 216 1.65 -19.46 -20.03
C GLY A 216 1.99 -19.65 -18.56
N GLY A 217 1.81 -18.64 -17.72
CA GLY A 217 1.91 -18.79 -16.26
C GLY A 217 0.78 -19.65 -15.72
N GLN A 218 1.04 -20.37 -14.65
CA GLN A 218 0.05 -21.18 -13.95
C GLN A 218 -0.33 -20.53 -12.64
N ILE A 219 -1.61 -20.57 -12.28
CA ILE A 219 -2.14 -20.01 -11.02
C ILE A 219 -2.84 -21.13 -10.26
N TYR A 220 -2.40 -21.36 -9.04
CA TYR A 220 -2.94 -22.38 -8.14
C TYR A 220 -3.61 -21.69 -6.95
N LEU A 221 -4.94 -21.55 -7.00
CA LEU A 221 -5.75 -21.05 -5.89
C LEU A 221 -6.01 -22.16 -4.87
N THR A 222 -6.43 -21.80 -3.68
CA THR A 222 -6.72 -22.72 -2.55
C THR A 222 -5.52 -23.64 -2.27
N THR A 223 -4.31 -23.16 -2.60
CA THR A 223 -3.08 -23.95 -2.56
C THR A 223 -2.04 -23.18 -1.72
N GLY A 224 -2.03 -23.48 -0.42
CA GLY A 224 -0.98 -23.01 0.49
C GLY A 224 0.29 -23.82 0.32
N ILE A 225 1.44 -23.20 0.50
CA ILE A 225 2.70 -23.95 0.61
C ILE A 225 2.95 -24.35 2.07
N ASP A 226 3.47 -25.56 2.30
CA ASP A 226 3.80 -26.06 3.63
C ASP A 226 5.10 -25.43 4.12
N CYS A 227 6.16 -25.47 3.31
CA CYS A 227 7.46 -24.86 3.61
C CYS A 227 8.32 -24.65 2.35
N LEU A 228 9.39 -23.86 2.53
CA LEU A 228 10.51 -23.80 1.58
C LEU A 228 11.47 -24.94 1.84
N VAL A 229 11.89 -25.64 0.79
CA VAL A 229 12.92 -26.69 0.87
C VAL A 229 14.26 -26.08 0.50
N THR A 230 15.22 -26.15 1.42
CA THR A 230 16.54 -25.55 1.26
C THR A 230 17.64 -26.60 1.42
N GLU A 231 18.65 -26.53 0.56
CA GLU A 231 19.89 -27.29 0.68
C GLU A 231 21.07 -26.33 0.51
N ASN A 232 22.08 -26.44 1.35
CA ASN A 232 23.28 -25.59 1.31
C ASN A 232 22.96 -24.07 1.27
N GLN A 233 21.97 -23.63 2.05
CA GLN A 233 21.49 -22.23 2.12
C GLN A 233 20.86 -21.71 0.80
N GLN A 234 20.52 -22.60 -0.11
CA GLN A 234 19.80 -22.27 -1.36
C GLN A 234 18.42 -22.91 -1.35
N VAL A 235 17.43 -22.17 -1.85
CA VAL A 235 16.08 -22.70 -2.03
C VAL A 235 16.11 -23.66 -3.23
N GLN A 236 15.66 -24.88 -3.02
CA GLN A 236 15.58 -25.92 -4.05
C GLN A 236 14.15 -26.17 -4.54
N GLY A 237 13.18 -25.68 -3.79
CA GLY A 237 11.77 -25.88 -4.10
C GLY A 237 10.85 -25.51 -2.96
N ILE A 238 9.60 -25.89 -3.13
CA ILE A 238 8.54 -25.72 -2.14
C ILE A 238 7.87 -27.06 -1.87
N GLN A 239 7.33 -27.23 -0.68
CA GLN A 239 6.46 -28.36 -0.35
C GLN A 239 5.00 -27.91 -0.39
N VAL A 240 4.14 -28.66 -1.09
CA VAL A 240 2.72 -28.39 -1.24
C VAL A 240 1.97 -29.70 -0.97
N ASN A 241 1.10 -29.72 0.04
CA ASN A 241 0.36 -30.94 0.45
C ASN A 241 1.26 -32.16 0.66
N GLY A 242 2.47 -31.96 1.20
CA GLY A 242 3.46 -33.00 1.42
C GLY A 242 4.30 -33.38 0.20
N GLU A 243 4.00 -32.87 -1.00
CA GLU A 243 4.76 -33.15 -2.23
C GLU A 243 5.81 -32.07 -2.51
N LEU A 244 7.00 -32.49 -2.93
CA LEU A 244 8.11 -31.60 -3.28
C LEU A 244 7.99 -31.11 -4.73
N HIS A 245 7.84 -29.82 -4.92
CA HIS A 245 7.94 -29.13 -6.20
C HIS A 245 9.30 -28.44 -6.32
N ARG A 246 10.15 -28.88 -7.24
CA ARG A 246 11.49 -28.31 -7.44
C ARG A 246 11.41 -27.09 -8.36
N TYR A 247 12.20 -26.06 -7.99
CA TYR A 247 12.38 -24.82 -8.76
C TYR A 247 13.88 -24.50 -8.83
N ASN A 248 14.32 -24.00 -9.97
CA ASN A 248 15.74 -23.71 -10.24
C ASN A 248 16.03 -22.21 -10.12
#